data_9d9275f26d7f02c28601cb7b69218ccc
#
_entry.id   9d9275f26d7f02c28601cb7b69218ccc
#
_cell.length_a   1.000
_cell.length_b   1.000
_cell.length_c   1.000
_cell.angle_alpha   90.00
_cell.angle_beta   90.00
_cell.angle_gamma   90.00
#
_symmetry.space_group_name_H-M   'P 1'
#
loop_
_entity.id
_entity.type
_entity.pdbx_description
1 polymer ?
#
loop_
_entity_poly.entity_id
_entity_poly.type
_entity_poly.pdbx_seq_one_letter_code
_entity_poly.pdbx_strand_id
1 'polypeptide(L)'
;MSEYPELDEIMNGIRSRSETAFATAYRCTADPLASFANGMVHDPRFAEDAVQQAFLELVQSAPQIKGDGRSLRAWLFRSVRFTCIDELRRRSRRPEHLAAMVPEVGVEPELPSGFDTDPDLAAAMQQLNPKQRTLLVLRHVVGMDGNEIAEVVGGSRVAVYAAVRRAESRLRTLLDSSEGGGG
;
A
#
# COMPACT_ATOMS: atom_id res chain seq x y z
N MET A 1 23.23 -6.03 0.82
CA MET A 1 22.93 -5.78 -0.60
C MET A 1 21.55 -5.17 -0.64
N SER A 2 21.36 -4.06 -1.31
CA SER A 2 20.05 -3.42 -1.43
C SER A 2 19.10 -4.32 -2.22
N GLU A 3 17.86 -4.43 -1.78
CA GLU A 3 16.81 -5.20 -2.49
C GLU A 3 16.33 -4.46 -3.77
N TYR A 4 16.69 -3.17 -3.87
CA TYR A 4 16.34 -2.29 -4.99
C TYR A 4 17.56 -1.49 -5.46
N PRO A 5 18.58 -2.15 -6.05
CA PRO A 5 19.80 -1.49 -6.49
C PRO A 5 19.54 -0.37 -7.49
N GLU A 6 18.54 -0.54 -8.38
CA GLU A 6 18.16 0.48 -9.35
C GLU A 6 17.69 1.79 -8.69
N LEU A 7 16.98 1.72 -7.57
CA LEU A 7 16.54 2.91 -6.84
C LEU A 7 17.71 3.58 -6.12
N ASP A 8 18.68 2.82 -5.61
CA ASP A 8 19.87 3.39 -4.99
C ASP A 8 20.73 4.16 -6.01
N GLU A 9 20.89 3.59 -7.21
CA GLU A 9 21.71 4.19 -8.28
C GLU A 9 21.15 5.54 -8.74
N ILE A 10 19.82 5.71 -8.74
CA ILE A 10 19.18 6.94 -9.22
C ILE A 10 19.03 8.02 -8.15
N MET A 11 19.35 7.76 -6.88
CA MET A 11 19.09 8.72 -5.79
C MET A 11 19.74 10.10 -6.01
N ASN A 12 20.95 10.15 -6.56
CA ASN A 12 21.61 11.41 -6.90
C ASN A 12 20.88 12.12 -8.04
N GLY A 13 20.42 11.37 -9.05
CA GLY A 13 19.62 11.88 -10.15
C GLY A 13 18.26 12.43 -9.66
N ILE A 14 17.61 11.77 -8.73
CA ILE A 14 16.38 12.29 -8.10
C ILE A 14 16.66 13.64 -7.44
N ARG A 15 17.69 13.74 -6.59
CA ARG A 15 18.05 15.00 -5.89
C ARG A 15 18.40 16.13 -6.84
N SER A 16 19.03 15.82 -7.97
CA SER A 16 19.36 16.80 -9.03
C SER A 16 18.25 17.03 -10.05
N ARG A 17 17.09 16.43 -9.86
CA ARG A 17 15.91 16.51 -10.75
C ARG A 17 16.17 16.00 -12.16
N SER A 18 16.93 14.93 -12.29
CA SER A 18 17.16 14.25 -13.57
C SER A 18 15.90 13.55 -14.06
N GLU A 19 15.44 13.88 -15.26
CA GLU A 19 14.29 13.26 -15.92
C GLU A 19 14.44 11.73 -16.03
N THR A 20 15.64 11.26 -16.38
CA THR A 20 15.92 9.83 -16.49
C THR A 20 15.80 9.10 -15.14
N ALA A 21 16.20 9.73 -14.04
CA ALA A 21 16.07 9.17 -12.72
C ALA A 21 14.60 9.06 -12.29
N PHE A 22 13.78 10.09 -12.57
CA PHE A 22 12.34 10.03 -12.35
C PHE A 22 11.65 8.96 -13.19
N ALA A 23 12.00 8.85 -14.47
CA ALA A 23 11.47 7.81 -15.35
C ALA A 23 11.81 6.41 -14.86
N THR A 24 13.03 6.19 -14.35
CA THR A 24 13.42 4.91 -13.74
C THR A 24 12.66 4.65 -12.46
N ALA A 25 12.56 5.62 -11.55
CA ALA A 25 11.75 5.49 -10.33
C ALA A 25 10.31 5.10 -10.64
N TYR A 26 9.70 5.77 -11.64
CA TYR A 26 8.35 5.48 -12.08
C TYR A 26 8.20 4.03 -12.57
N ARG A 27 9.06 3.59 -13.48
CA ARG A 27 9.03 2.22 -14.02
C ARG A 27 9.16 1.14 -12.94
N CYS A 28 9.99 1.40 -11.91
CA CYS A 28 10.23 0.43 -10.84
C CYS A 28 9.10 0.39 -9.81
N THR A 29 8.30 1.46 -9.65
CA THR A 29 7.40 1.59 -8.50
C THR A 29 5.94 1.86 -8.86
N ALA A 30 5.62 2.27 -10.10
CA ALA A 30 4.25 2.69 -10.45
C ALA A 30 3.22 1.57 -10.28
N ASP A 31 3.50 0.36 -10.82
CA ASP A 31 2.57 -0.77 -10.73
C ASP A 31 2.33 -1.24 -9.28
N PRO A 32 3.37 -1.47 -8.44
CA PRO A 32 3.17 -1.76 -7.02
C PRO A 32 2.41 -0.66 -6.26
N LEU A 33 2.65 0.62 -6.57
CA LEU A 33 1.95 1.74 -5.96
C LEU A 33 0.48 1.79 -6.37
N ALA A 34 0.18 1.60 -7.67
CA ALA A 34 -1.18 1.56 -8.18
C ALA A 34 -1.97 0.38 -7.60
N SER A 35 -1.37 -0.81 -7.55
CA SER A 35 -1.96 -1.99 -6.92
C SER A 35 -2.26 -1.75 -5.44
N PHE A 36 -1.33 -1.14 -4.72
CA PHE A 36 -1.51 -0.78 -3.31
C PHE A 36 -2.65 0.23 -3.12
N ALA A 37 -2.68 1.30 -3.93
CA ALA A 37 -3.73 2.32 -3.89
C ALA A 37 -5.10 1.72 -4.21
N ASN A 38 -5.20 0.90 -5.27
CA ASN A 38 -6.45 0.24 -5.65
C ASN A 38 -6.95 -0.70 -4.54
N GLY A 39 -6.07 -1.44 -3.89
CA GLY A 39 -6.41 -2.25 -2.71
C GLY A 39 -6.95 -1.44 -1.52
N MET A 40 -6.66 -0.14 -1.44
CA MET A 40 -7.18 0.75 -0.41
C MET A 40 -8.54 1.39 -0.78
N VAL A 41 -8.69 1.87 -2.02
CA VAL A 41 -9.84 2.72 -2.42
C VAL A 41 -10.81 2.05 -3.36
N HIS A 42 -10.46 0.89 -3.92
CA HIS A 42 -11.26 0.12 -4.89
C HIS A 42 -11.72 0.97 -6.10
N ASP A 43 -10.78 1.75 -6.63
CA ASP A 43 -11.01 2.63 -7.75
C ASP A 43 -9.70 2.75 -8.55
N PRO A 44 -9.55 2.00 -9.66
CA PRO A 44 -8.33 1.97 -10.45
C PRO A 44 -7.93 3.35 -10.99
N ARG A 45 -8.90 4.17 -11.40
CA ARG A 45 -8.64 5.53 -11.90
C ARG A 45 -8.07 6.41 -10.81
N PHE A 46 -8.69 6.38 -9.64
CA PHE A 46 -8.17 7.12 -8.49
C PHE A 46 -6.79 6.60 -8.07
N ALA A 47 -6.54 5.28 -8.15
CA ALA A 47 -5.23 4.71 -7.85
C ALA A 47 -4.13 5.25 -8.76
N GLU A 48 -4.39 5.34 -10.08
CA GLU A 48 -3.48 5.97 -11.04
C GLU A 48 -3.23 7.45 -10.73
N ASP A 49 -4.29 8.20 -10.44
CA ASP A 49 -4.19 9.62 -10.05
C ASP A 49 -3.36 9.80 -8.78
N ALA A 50 -3.53 8.92 -7.79
CA ALA A 50 -2.76 8.95 -6.53
C ALA A 50 -1.26 8.69 -6.77
N VAL A 51 -0.92 7.78 -7.70
CA VAL A 51 0.47 7.55 -8.11
C VAL A 51 1.04 8.77 -8.81
N GLN A 52 0.32 9.35 -9.76
CA GLN A 52 0.76 10.57 -10.46
C GLN A 52 0.98 11.72 -9.46
N GLN A 53 0.06 11.91 -8.52
CA GLN A 53 0.19 12.92 -7.48
C GLN A 53 1.44 12.72 -6.63
N ALA A 54 1.73 11.47 -6.22
CA ALA A 54 2.94 11.14 -5.46
C ALA A 54 4.23 11.49 -6.23
N PHE A 55 4.25 11.27 -7.55
CA PHE A 55 5.39 11.65 -8.39
C PHE A 55 5.51 13.17 -8.58
N LEU A 56 4.41 13.90 -8.69
CA LEU A 56 4.44 15.36 -8.69
C LEU A 56 5.01 15.93 -7.37
N GLU A 57 4.61 15.35 -6.24
CA GLU A 57 5.16 15.71 -4.93
C GLU A 57 6.64 15.34 -4.83
N LEU A 58 7.06 14.21 -5.40
CA LEU A 58 8.47 13.81 -5.46
C LEU A 58 9.31 14.83 -6.23
N VAL A 59 8.84 15.32 -7.39
CA VAL A 59 9.54 16.36 -8.17
C VAL A 59 9.76 17.63 -7.35
N GLN A 60 8.75 18.04 -6.58
CA GLN A 60 8.83 19.22 -5.72
C GLN A 60 9.78 19.01 -4.54
N SER A 61 9.74 17.82 -3.93
CA SER A 61 10.50 17.47 -2.73
C SER A 61 11.88 16.90 -3.02
N ALA A 62 12.23 16.64 -4.26
CA ALA A 62 13.41 15.90 -4.70
C ALA A 62 14.74 16.33 -4.04
N PRO A 63 15.06 17.64 -3.93
CA PRO A 63 16.31 18.07 -3.29
C PRO A 63 16.37 17.75 -1.78
N GLN A 64 15.23 17.53 -1.16
CA GLN A 64 15.09 17.31 0.29
C GLN A 64 14.99 15.82 0.64
N ILE A 65 14.84 14.92 -0.35
CA ILE A 65 14.75 13.48 -0.12
C ILE A 65 16.08 12.97 0.42
N LYS A 66 16.04 12.45 1.63
CA LYS A 66 17.18 11.86 2.32
C LYS A 66 17.13 10.34 2.27
N GLY A 67 18.29 9.73 2.48
CA GLY A 67 18.41 8.27 2.53
C GLY A 67 18.75 7.65 1.17
N ASP A 68 18.38 6.40 1.03
CA ASP A 68 18.65 5.50 -0.09
C ASP A 68 17.38 5.18 -0.89
N GLY A 69 17.45 4.22 -1.79
CA GLY A 69 16.31 3.76 -2.60
C GLY A 69 15.16 3.20 -1.77
N ARG A 70 15.45 2.58 -0.61
CA ARG A 70 14.41 2.12 0.33
C ARG A 70 13.64 3.30 0.93
N SER A 71 14.36 4.34 1.32
CA SER A 71 13.76 5.57 1.84
C SER A 71 12.89 6.26 0.79
N LEU A 72 13.33 6.29 -0.48
CA LEU A 72 12.54 6.80 -1.59
C LEU A 72 11.27 5.98 -1.77
N ARG A 73 11.39 4.65 -1.77
CA ARG A 73 10.24 3.75 -1.91
C ARG A 73 9.24 3.94 -0.78
N ALA A 74 9.70 3.93 0.47
CA ALA A 74 8.84 4.17 1.63
C ALA A 74 8.14 5.53 1.56
N TRP A 75 8.85 6.57 1.11
CA TRP A 75 8.28 7.89 0.91
C TRP A 75 7.15 7.88 -0.14
N LEU A 76 7.32 7.23 -1.29
CA LEU A 76 6.31 7.10 -2.33
C LEU A 76 5.06 6.37 -1.81
N PHE A 77 5.22 5.21 -1.17
CA PHE A 77 4.10 4.47 -0.57
C PHE A 77 3.38 5.27 0.50
N ARG A 78 4.11 6.05 1.30
CA ARG A 78 3.54 6.95 2.30
C ARG A 78 2.70 8.05 1.64
N SER A 79 3.20 8.71 0.59
CA SER A 79 2.46 9.75 -0.15
C SER A 79 1.17 9.19 -0.74
N VAL A 80 1.23 8.09 -1.48
CA VAL A 80 0.06 7.40 -2.03
C VAL A 80 -0.94 7.03 -0.93
N ARG A 81 -0.47 6.47 0.19
CA ARG A 81 -1.34 6.11 1.31
C ARG A 81 -2.08 7.31 1.89
N PHE A 82 -1.42 8.46 2.05
CA PHE A 82 -2.08 9.68 2.54
C PHE A 82 -3.16 10.15 1.57
N THR A 83 -2.88 10.18 0.28
CA THR A 83 -3.85 10.53 -0.76
C THR A 83 -5.08 9.59 -0.71
N CYS A 84 -4.87 8.29 -0.57
CA CYS A 84 -5.95 7.31 -0.43
C CYS A 84 -6.77 7.52 0.85
N ILE A 85 -6.13 7.79 2.00
CA ILE A 85 -6.83 8.04 3.26
C ILE A 85 -7.69 9.31 3.15
N ASP A 86 -7.19 10.35 2.56
CA ASP A 86 -7.93 11.61 2.40
C ASP A 86 -9.14 11.42 1.48
N GLU A 87 -9.02 10.63 0.43
CA GLU A 87 -10.15 10.26 -0.43
C GLU A 87 -11.20 9.44 0.32
N LEU A 88 -10.79 8.42 1.07
CA LEU A 88 -11.71 7.62 1.90
C LEU A 88 -12.45 8.49 2.91
N ARG A 89 -11.75 9.43 3.55
CA ARG A 89 -12.38 10.42 4.45
C ARG A 89 -13.34 11.34 3.71
N ARG A 90 -12.99 11.77 2.49
CA ARG A 90 -13.86 12.59 1.65
C ARG A 90 -15.13 11.85 1.26
N ARG A 91 -15.00 10.57 0.84
CA ARG A 91 -16.16 9.72 0.50
C ARG A 91 -17.08 9.52 1.72
N SER A 92 -16.51 9.27 2.91
CA SER A 92 -17.30 9.07 4.13
C SER A 92 -18.05 10.31 4.61
N ARG A 93 -17.66 11.51 4.20
CA ARG A 93 -18.34 12.79 4.57
C ARG A 93 -19.42 13.21 3.59
N ARG A 94 -19.56 12.55 2.43
CA ARG A 94 -20.63 12.87 1.47
C ARG A 94 -21.97 12.32 1.98
N PRO A 95 -23.05 13.14 2.03
CA PRO A 95 -24.37 12.70 2.52
C PRO A 95 -24.97 11.52 1.76
N GLU A 96 -24.60 11.40 0.47
CA GLU A 96 -24.99 10.29 -0.40
C GLU A 96 -24.44 8.94 0.06
N HIS A 97 -23.31 8.92 0.79
CA HIS A 97 -22.74 7.70 1.38
C HIS A 97 -23.26 7.38 2.79
N LEU A 98 -23.87 8.34 3.49
CA LEU A 98 -24.58 8.08 4.74
C LEU A 98 -25.85 7.24 4.53
N ALA A 99 -26.45 7.32 3.34
CA ALA A 99 -27.57 6.47 2.94
C ALA A 99 -27.11 5.07 2.43
N ALA A 100 -25.85 4.93 2.01
CA ALA A 100 -25.26 3.70 1.51
C ALA A 100 -24.48 2.90 2.59
N MET A 101 -24.54 3.29 3.86
CA MET A 101 -24.05 2.48 4.98
C MET A 101 -25.02 1.37 5.43
N VAL A 102 -26.01 1.03 4.62
CA VAL A 102 -26.54 -0.33 4.61
C VAL A 102 -25.51 -1.15 3.82
N PRO A 103 -24.94 -2.22 4.37
CA PRO A 103 -23.99 -3.03 3.62
C PRO A 103 -24.75 -3.66 2.46
N GLU A 104 -24.71 -3.04 1.28
CA GLU A 104 -24.99 -3.76 0.05
C GLU A 104 -23.85 -4.75 -0.15
N VAL A 105 -24.16 -5.98 0.20
CA VAL A 105 -23.47 -7.18 -0.24
C VAL A 105 -23.32 -7.08 -1.76
N GLY A 106 -22.10 -6.83 -2.28
CA GLY A 106 -21.93 -6.93 -3.71
C GLY A 106 -20.77 -6.21 -4.38
N VAL A 107 -19.94 -5.46 -3.68
CA VAL A 107 -18.65 -5.04 -4.25
C VAL A 107 -17.55 -5.84 -3.55
N GLU A 108 -17.17 -6.95 -4.17
CA GLU A 108 -15.98 -7.68 -3.74
C GLU A 108 -14.78 -6.73 -3.84
N PRO A 109 -14.07 -6.47 -2.73
CA PRO A 109 -12.87 -5.68 -2.78
C PRO A 109 -11.84 -6.46 -3.61
N GLU A 110 -11.49 -5.94 -4.79
CA GLU A 110 -10.37 -6.48 -5.55
C GLU A 110 -9.10 -6.37 -4.70
N LEU A 111 -8.55 -7.51 -4.37
CA LEU A 111 -7.25 -7.58 -3.71
C LEU A 111 -6.16 -7.19 -4.72
N PRO A 112 -5.03 -6.59 -4.28
CA PRO A 112 -3.91 -6.33 -5.17
C PRO A 112 -3.57 -7.59 -5.97
N SER A 113 -3.26 -7.43 -7.26
CA SER A 113 -2.81 -8.52 -8.13
C SER A 113 -1.71 -9.33 -7.43
N GLY A 114 -1.95 -10.61 -7.20
CA GLY A 114 -1.09 -11.50 -6.40
C GLY A 114 -1.83 -12.29 -5.33
N PHE A 115 -3.08 -11.92 -4.99
CA PHE A 115 -3.98 -12.70 -4.13
C PHE A 115 -5.10 -13.41 -4.93
N ASP A 116 -5.19 -13.18 -6.25
CA ASP A 116 -6.27 -13.69 -7.11
C ASP A 116 -6.23 -15.20 -7.32
N THR A 117 -5.19 -15.87 -6.85
CA THR A 117 -4.98 -17.31 -7.08
C THR A 117 -5.60 -18.20 -6.01
N ASP A 118 -5.97 -17.64 -4.85
CA ASP A 118 -6.53 -18.43 -3.74
C ASP A 118 -7.79 -17.73 -3.16
N PRO A 119 -8.99 -18.24 -3.48
CA PRO A 119 -10.24 -17.65 -3.02
C PRO A 119 -10.38 -17.65 -1.49
N ASP A 120 -9.81 -18.63 -0.78
CA ASP A 120 -9.85 -18.69 0.68
C ASP A 120 -8.99 -17.59 1.29
N LEU A 121 -7.81 -17.35 0.72
CA LEU A 121 -6.94 -16.24 1.11
C LEU A 121 -7.63 -14.90 0.84
N ALA A 122 -8.26 -14.75 -0.32
CA ALA A 122 -9.00 -13.54 -0.66
C ALA A 122 -10.12 -13.25 0.35
N ALA A 123 -10.95 -14.24 0.65
CA ALA A 123 -12.03 -14.14 1.63
C ALA A 123 -11.51 -13.84 3.05
N ALA A 124 -10.42 -14.47 3.47
CA ALA A 124 -9.79 -14.22 4.76
C ALA A 124 -9.21 -12.79 4.86
N MET A 125 -8.56 -12.31 3.78
CA MET A 125 -8.05 -10.94 3.70
C MET A 125 -9.16 -9.89 3.79
N GLN A 126 -10.33 -10.15 3.22
CA GLN A 126 -11.49 -9.26 3.32
C GLN A 126 -12.01 -9.12 4.76
N GLN A 127 -11.90 -10.16 5.59
CA GLN A 127 -12.31 -10.16 7.00
C GLN A 127 -11.33 -9.43 7.92
N LEU A 128 -10.13 -9.09 7.44
CA LEU A 128 -9.19 -8.26 8.18
C LEU A 128 -9.64 -6.80 8.18
N ASN A 129 -9.36 -6.08 9.27
CA ASN A 129 -9.56 -4.63 9.25
C ASN A 129 -8.56 -3.96 8.28
N PRO A 130 -8.88 -2.74 7.76
CA PRO A 130 -8.06 -2.07 6.75
C PRO A 130 -6.59 -1.90 7.16
N LYS A 131 -6.32 -1.65 8.45
CA LYS A 131 -4.95 -1.49 8.97
C LYS A 131 -4.18 -2.81 8.92
N GLN A 132 -4.81 -3.92 9.31
CA GLN A 132 -4.19 -5.25 9.25
C GLN A 132 -3.88 -5.64 7.80
N ARG A 133 -4.84 -5.43 6.89
CA ARG A 133 -4.67 -5.69 5.46
C ARG A 133 -3.51 -4.88 4.88
N THR A 134 -3.46 -3.57 5.13
CA THR A 134 -2.35 -2.71 4.71
C THR A 134 -0.99 -3.24 5.18
N LEU A 135 -0.89 -3.64 6.45
CA LEU A 135 0.38 -4.17 6.99
C LEU A 135 0.82 -5.45 6.29
N LEU A 136 -0.11 -6.38 6.03
CA LEU A 136 0.21 -7.63 5.33
C LEU A 136 0.60 -7.39 3.87
N VAL A 137 -0.10 -6.51 3.17
CA VAL A 137 0.24 -6.14 1.79
C VAL A 137 1.65 -5.53 1.73
N LEU A 138 1.95 -4.54 2.58
CA LEU A 138 3.28 -3.93 2.62
C LEU A 138 4.37 -4.96 2.95
N ARG A 139 4.09 -5.91 3.85
CA ARG A 139 5.06 -6.92 4.29
C ARG A 139 5.30 -8.01 3.25
N HIS A 140 4.23 -8.61 2.72
CA HIS A 140 4.29 -9.85 1.94
C HIS A 140 4.16 -9.66 0.43
N VAL A 141 3.46 -8.61 -0.03
CA VAL A 141 3.32 -8.32 -1.45
C VAL A 141 4.37 -7.32 -1.91
N VAL A 142 4.51 -6.23 -1.17
CA VAL A 142 5.49 -5.18 -1.49
C VAL A 142 6.90 -5.55 -1.00
N GLY A 143 7.03 -6.48 -0.05
CA GLY A 143 8.32 -6.94 0.46
C GLY A 143 9.02 -5.96 1.42
N MET A 144 8.29 -5.04 2.05
CA MET A 144 8.87 -4.04 2.95
C MET A 144 9.34 -4.64 4.27
N ASP A 145 10.46 -4.14 4.79
CA ASP A 145 10.89 -4.44 6.14
C ASP A 145 10.12 -3.61 7.20
N GLY A 146 10.34 -3.93 8.48
CA GLY A 146 9.61 -3.25 9.55
C GLY A 146 9.93 -1.75 9.69
N ASN A 147 11.11 -1.27 9.24
CA ASN A 147 11.45 0.14 9.25
C ASN A 147 10.70 0.86 8.13
N GLU A 148 10.72 0.33 6.92
CA GLU A 148 9.99 0.87 5.77
C GLU A 148 8.48 0.94 6.06
N ILE A 149 7.90 -0.13 6.61
CA ILE A 149 6.48 -0.13 7.01
C ILE A 149 6.22 0.95 8.06
N ALA A 150 7.10 1.13 9.04
CA ALA A 150 6.96 2.18 10.06
C ALA A 150 6.98 3.59 9.46
N GLU A 151 7.78 3.82 8.43
CA GLU A 151 7.79 5.08 7.67
C GLU A 151 6.48 5.30 6.91
N VAL A 152 5.93 4.23 6.30
CA VAL A 152 4.67 4.31 5.51
C VAL A 152 3.46 4.52 6.41
N VAL A 153 3.31 3.72 7.47
CA VAL A 153 2.07 3.74 8.30
C VAL A 153 2.16 4.69 9.49
N GLY A 154 3.36 5.12 9.84
CA GLY A 154 3.66 5.87 11.06
C GLY A 154 3.77 4.95 12.28
N GLY A 155 4.61 5.33 13.23
CA GLY A 155 4.81 4.60 14.47
C GLY A 155 6.24 4.09 14.67
N SER A 156 6.47 3.38 15.77
CA SER A 156 7.78 2.79 16.03
C SER A 156 7.91 1.42 15.34
N ARG A 157 9.14 1.04 14.99
CA ARG A 157 9.47 -0.28 14.46
C ARG A 157 8.90 -1.42 15.32
N VAL A 158 9.03 -1.30 16.65
CA VAL A 158 8.54 -2.32 17.59
C VAL A 158 7.02 -2.46 17.52
N ALA A 159 6.30 -1.33 17.47
CA ALA A 159 4.84 -1.32 17.34
C ALA A 159 4.38 -1.92 16.01
N VAL A 160 5.08 -1.62 14.91
CA VAL A 160 4.81 -2.19 13.59
C VAL A 160 5.04 -3.70 13.59
N TYR A 161 6.17 -4.18 14.11
CA TYR A 161 6.44 -5.61 14.21
C TYR A 161 5.34 -6.36 14.96
N ALA A 162 4.94 -5.82 16.12
CA ALA A 162 3.86 -6.41 16.90
C ALA A 162 2.51 -6.37 16.15
N ALA A 163 2.25 -5.31 15.40
CA ALA A 163 1.02 -5.17 14.62
C ALA A 163 0.99 -6.14 13.43
N VAL A 164 2.10 -6.31 12.70
CA VAL A 164 2.23 -7.29 11.62
C VAL A 164 1.99 -8.70 12.15
N ARG A 165 2.66 -9.10 13.24
CA ARG A 165 2.46 -10.43 13.83
C ARG A 165 1.01 -10.69 14.26
N ARG A 166 0.32 -9.69 14.82
CA ARG A 166 -1.11 -9.82 15.12
C ARG A 166 -1.97 -9.98 13.87
N ALA A 167 -1.64 -9.26 12.80
CA ALA A 167 -2.35 -9.38 11.53
C ALA A 167 -2.13 -10.78 10.91
N GLU A 168 -0.90 -11.28 10.91
CA GLU A 168 -0.54 -12.64 10.45
C GLU A 168 -1.27 -13.72 11.26
N SER A 169 -1.29 -13.59 12.58
CA SER A 169 -2.01 -14.53 13.45
C SER A 169 -3.50 -14.52 13.17
N ARG A 170 -4.09 -13.34 12.98
CA ARG A 170 -5.51 -13.23 12.65
C ARG A 170 -5.83 -13.84 11.28
N LEU A 171 -4.99 -13.60 10.28
CA LEU A 171 -5.16 -14.19 8.95
C LEU A 171 -5.11 -15.73 9.02
N ARG A 172 -4.13 -16.29 9.76
CA ARG A 172 -4.03 -17.74 9.95
C ARG A 172 -5.30 -18.31 10.57
N THR A 173 -5.81 -17.70 11.64
CA THR A 173 -7.06 -18.14 12.29
C THR A 173 -8.25 -18.14 11.32
N LEU A 174 -8.31 -17.17 10.42
CA LEU A 174 -9.39 -17.07 9.42
C LEU A 174 -9.27 -18.19 8.38
N LEU A 175 -8.05 -18.50 7.92
CA LEU A 175 -7.79 -19.61 6.98
C LEU A 175 -8.10 -20.97 7.60
N ASP A 176 -7.62 -21.22 8.84
CA ASP A 176 -7.90 -22.46 9.56
C ASP A 176 -9.42 -22.68 9.76
N SER A 177 -10.18 -21.59 9.90
CA SER A 177 -11.64 -21.65 10.06
C SER A 177 -12.38 -21.94 8.75
N SER A 178 -11.82 -21.58 7.59
CA SER A 178 -12.38 -21.89 6.28
C SER A 178 -12.16 -23.36 5.91
N GLU A 179 -11.03 -23.93 6.26
CA GLU A 179 -10.73 -25.36 6.01
C GLU A 179 -11.57 -26.31 6.89
N GLY A 180 -11.97 -25.87 8.10
CA GLY A 180 -12.76 -26.69 9.04
C GLY A 180 -14.26 -26.73 8.76
N GLY A 181 -14.79 -25.94 7.83
CA GLY A 181 -16.22 -25.86 7.50
C GLY A 181 -16.68 -26.75 6.35
N GLY A 182 -15.81 -27.57 5.77
CA GLY A 182 -16.07 -28.42 4.60
C GLY A 182 -16.28 -29.91 4.92
N GLY A 183 -16.84 -30.24 6.10
CA GLY A 183 -17.14 -31.60 6.53
C GLY A 183 -18.63 -31.90 6.59
#